data_0de05b2099cd59216918fc461b1227e3
#
_entry.id   0de05b2099cd59216918fc461b1227e3
#
_cell.length_a   1.000
_cell.length_b   1.000
_cell.length_c   1.000
_cell.angle_alpha   90.00
_cell.angle_beta   90.00
_cell.angle_gamma   90.00
#
_symmetry.space_group_name_H-M   'P 1'
#
loop_
_entity.id
_entity.type
_entity.pdbx_description
1 polymer ?
#
loop_
_entity_poly.entity_id
_entity_poly.type
_entity_poly.pdbx_seq_one_letter_code
_entity_poly.pdbx_strand_id
1 'polypeptide(L)'
;MKPISRRNMLSKTSWLGTTVAVGLPLATTAVEPVPSNTPPTKPKLKVVVTGGHPGDPEYGCGGTIGRYTDLGHEVVLLYLNRGEWPENPLLEDAKSVRIAEAKKACEILKARPAYAGQINGAALVDPAHYEKFHRLLEAEQPSVVFTHWPIDNHADHRAISLLVYEAWLRMGRKFALYYYEVSNGEDTVQFAPTHYVDITATESRKRSACYAHASQAPDKFYTLQELVTRMRGIESGHKQAEGYIRHVQSPDFALPMAS
;
A
#
# COMPACT_ATOMS: atom_id res chain seq x y z
N MET A 1 30.19 -6.75 43.62
CA MET A 1 29.82 -5.34 43.59
C MET A 1 28.36 -5.22 44.04
N LYS A 2 28.07 -4.45 45.13
CA LYS A 2 26.74 -4.37 45.76
C LYS A 2 25.88 -3.32 45.09
N PRO A 3 24.55 -3.47 45.08
CA PRO A 3 23.62 -2.49 44.50
C PRO A 3 23.40 -1.29 45.41
N ILE A 4 23.24 -0.11 44.82
CA ILE A 4 22.98 1.16 45.55
C ILE A 4 21.47 1.38 45.67
N SER A 5 21.06 1.55 46.92
CA SER A 5 19.67 1.79 47.38
C SER A 5 19.26 3.25 47.21
N ARG A 6 18.01 3.46 46.78
CA ARG A 6 17.31 4.75 46.90
C ARG A 6 16.81 4.91 48.31
N ARG A 7 17.09 6.04 48.96
CA ARG A 7 16.21 6.60 50.05
C ARG A 7 16.52 8.06 50.39
N ASN A 8 15.48 8.84 50.43
CA ASN A 8 15.17 9.98 51.28
C ASN A 8 15.99 11.28 51.20
N MET A 9 15.31 12.34 50.77
CA MET A 9 15.37 13.59 51.56
C MET A 9 14.03 14.35 51.51
N LEU A 10 13.28 14.22 52.61
CA LEU A 10 12.24 15.15 53.03
C LEU A 10 12.92 16.20 53.92
N SER A 11 12.76 17.48 53.67
CA SER A 11 12.96 18.52 54.67
C SER A 11 11.73 19.42 54.74
N LYS A 12 11.14 19.42 55.93
CA LYS A 12 10.06 20.31 56.38
C LYS A 12 10.64 21.69 56.65
N THR A 13 9.93 22.74 56.25
CA THR A 13 10.02 24.04 56.97
C THR A 13 8.63 24.67 56.98
N SER A 14 8.09 24.77 58.17
CA SER A 14 6.95 25.60 58.57
C SER A 14 7.42 27.02 58.82
N TRP A 15 6.66 28.04 58.44
CA TRP A 15 6.59 29.30 59.12
C TRP A 15 5.28 30.06 58.93
N LEU A 16 4.92 30.73 60.01
CA LEU A 16 3.70 31.39 60.45
C LEU A 16 3.21 32.56 59.56
N GLY A 17 1.95 32.83 59.80
CA GLY A 17 1.12 33.77 59.11
C GLY A 17 1.34 35.25 59.40
N THR A 18 0.75 36.07 58.56
CA THR A 18 0.26 37.41 58.87
C THR A 18 -0.92 37.70 57.92
N THR A 19 -2.09 37.91 58.53
CA THR A 19 -3.30 38.34 57.79
C THR A 19 -3.24 39.84 57.54
N VAL A 20 -3.33 40.23 56.28
CA VAL A 20 -3.69 41.58 55.86
C VAL A 20 -4.86 41.47 54.91
N ALA A 21 -6.01 41.99 55.34
CA ALA A 21 -7.19 42.12 54.51
C ALA A 21 -7.03 43.34 53.57
N VAL A 22 -7.03 43.16 52.24
CA VAL A 22 -7.16 44.25 51.33
C VAL A 22 -8.13 43.77 50.22
N GLY A 23 -9.03 44.66 49.84
CA GLY A 23 -10.22 44.44 49.04
C GLY A 23 -9.97 43.79 47.69
N LEU A 24 -10.92 42.97 47.29
CA LEU A 24 -11.01 42.26 46.01
C LEU A 24 -11.47 43.22 44.90
N PRO A 25 -10.75 43.28 43.79
CA PRO A 25 -11.38 43.57 42.49
C PRO A 25 -11.94 42.28 41.93
N LEU A 26 -13.18 42.30 41.46
CA LEU A 26 -13.80 41.23 40.65
C LEU A 26 -12.97 41.05 39.35
N ALA A 27 -12.08 40.09 39.37
CA ALA A 27 -11.43 39.64 38.13
C ALA A 27 -12.40 38.70 37.39
N THR A 28 -12.92 39.17 36.27
CA THR A 28 -13.55 38.31 35.24
C THR A 28 -12.49 37.33 34.77
N THR A 29 -12.57 36.11 35.23
CA THR A 29 -11.73 35.01 34.69
C THR A 29 -12.15 34.77 33.23
N ALA A 30 -11.33 35.24 32.31
CA ALA A 30 -11.39 34.79 30.94
C ALA A 30 -11.14 33.27 30.98
N VAL A 31 -12.13 32.48 30.58
CA VAL A 31 -11.98 31.03 30.36
C VAL A 31 -11.03 30.86 29.17
N GLU A 32 -9.78 30.49 29.46
CA GLU A 32 -8.88 30.09 28.38
C GLU A 32 -9.49 28.90 27.64
N PRO A 33 -9.45 28.89 26.28
CA PRO A 33 -9.95 27.75 25.53
C PRO A 33 -9.14 26.52 25.90
N VAL A 34 -9.80 25.48 26.39
CA VAL A 34 -9.20 24.17 26.64
C VAL A 34 -8.55 23.71 25.34
N PRO A 35 -7.24 23.41 25.30
CA PRO A 35 -6.61 22.90 24.10
C PRO A 35 -7.32 21.61 23.69
N SER A 36 -7.84 21.56 22.47
CA SER A 36 -8.48 20.37 21.94
C SER A 36 -7.42 19.26 21.85
N ASN A 37 -7.51 18.27 22.72
CA ASN A 37 -6.72 17.04 22.68
C ASN A 37 -7.14 16.14 21.52
N THR A 38 -7.29 16.68 20.32
CA THR A 38 -7.43 15.86 19.13
C THR A 38 -6.04 15.26 18.83
N PRO A 39 -5.87 13.94 18.90
CA PRO A 39 -4.57 13.35 18.60
C PRO A 39 -4.18 13.76 17.17
N PRO A 40 -2.89 14.04 16.90
CA PRO A 40 -2.45 14.43 15.57
C PRO A 40 -2.86 13.35 14.57
N THR A 41 -3.67 13.71 13.58
CA THR A 41 -4.05 12.81 12.50
C THR A 41 -2.77 12.41 11.78
N LYS A 42 -2.50 11.10 11.69
CA LYS A 42 -1.35 10.61 10.92
C LYS A 42 -1.44 11.15 9.49
N PRO A 43 -0.32 11.57 8.88
CA PRO A 43 -0.35 12.10 7.52
C PRO A 43 -0.94 11.06 6.56
N LYS A 44 -1.78 11.53 5.64
CA LYS A 44 -2.39 10.69 4.62
C LYS A 44 -1.30 10.23 3.65
N LEU A 45 -1.14 8.91 3.52
CA LEU A 45 -0.19 8.32 2.58
C LEU A 45 -0.79 8.27 1.18
N LYS A 46 0.08 8.35 0.16
CA LYS A 46 -0.20 7.99 -1.21
C LYS A 46 0.46 6.64 -1.49
N VAL A 47 -0.34 5.63 -1.77
CA VAL A 47 0.09 4.27 -2.08
C VAL A 47 -0.13 4.03 -3.58
N VAL A 48 0.90 3.59 -4.29
CA VAL A 48 0.77 3.18 -5.69
C VAL A 48 1.04 1.69 -5.76
N VAL A 49 0.10 0.95 -6.34
CA VAL A 49 0.27 -0.47 -6.65
C VAL A 49 0.30 -0.61 -8.17
N THR A 50 1.44 -1.05 -8.71
CA THR A 50 1.61 -1.17 -10.16
C THR A 50 1.35 -2.60 -10.61
N GLY A 51 0.70 -2.79 -11.76
CA GLY A 51 0.46 -4.11 -12.37
C GLY A 51 0.76 -4.08 -13.86
N GLY A 52 1.18 -5.19 -14.44
CA GLY A 52 1.27 -5.36 -15.88
C GLY A 52 -0.10 -5.16 -16.53
N HIS A 53 -1.13 -5.75 -15.90
CA HIS A 53 -2.51 -5.76 -16.41
C HIS A 53 -3.52 -5.37 -15.33
N PRO A 54 -4.73 -4.94 -15.71
CA PRO A 54 -5.87 -4.91 -14.81
C PRO A 54 -6.12 -6.30 -14.20
N GLY A 55 -6.12 -6.37 -12.88
CA GLY A 55 -6.23 -7.61 -12.09
C GLY A 55 -4.98 -7.88 -11.25
N ASP A 56 -3.77 -7.66 -11.77
CA ASP A 56 -2.54 -8.01 -11.04
C ASP A 56 -2.44 -7.37 -9.66
N PRO A 57 -2.68 -6.05 -9.48
CA PRO A 57 -2.70 -5.44 -8.16
C PRO A 57 -3.77 -6.02 -7.24
N GLU A 58 -4.92 -6.36 -7.78
CA GLU A 58 -6.04 -6.94 -7.04
C GLU A 58 -5.70 -8.35 -6.55
N TYR A 59 -5.10 -9.17 -7.41
CA TYR A 59 -4.67 -10.52 -7.06
C TYR A 59 -3.47 -10.51 -6.10
N GLY A 60 -2.45 -9.68 -6.34
CA GLY A 60 -1.23 -9.63 -5.53
C GLY A 60 -1.37 -8.85 -4.21
N CYS A 61 -2.13 -7.75 -4.22
CA CYS A 61 -2.17 -6.76 -3.13
C CYS A 61 -3.57 -6.36 -2.66
N GLY A 62 -4.65 -6.99 -3.15
CA GLY A 62 -6.02 -6.53 -2.91
C GLY A 62 -6.40 -6.40 -1.45
N GLY A 63 -5.92 -7.29 -0.60
CA GLY A 63 -6.13 -7.23 0.84
C GLY A 63 -5.39 -6.06 1.50
N THR A 64 -4.15 -5.85 1.13
CA THR A 64 -3.31 -4.71 1.57
C THR A 64 -3.87 -3.37 1.09
N ILE A 65 -4.33 -3.31 -0.17
CA ILE A 65 -5.05 -2.14 -0.70
C ILE A 65 -6.25 -1.81 0.18
N GLY A 66 -7.06 -2.84 0.50
CA GLY A 66 -8.20 -2.71 1.40
C GLY A 66 -7.81 -2.16 2.78
N ARG A 67 -6.70 -2.63 3.35
CA ARG A 67 -6.16 -2.13 4.62
C ARG A 67 -5.79 -0.65 4.55
N TYR A 68 -5.06 -0.23 3.51
CA TYR A 68 -4.69 1.18 3.33
C TYR A 68 -5.91 2.09 3.16
N THR A 69 -6.88 1.68 2.35
CA THR A 69 -8.09 2.48 2.11
C THR A 69 -8.99 2.57 3.34
N ASP A 70 -9.05 1.54 4.20
CA ASP A 70 -9.77 1.58 5.48
C ASP A 70 -9.09 2.51 6.49
N LEU A 71 -7.77 2.67 6.41
CA LEU A 71 -7.02 3.65 7.19
C LEU A 71 -7.12 5.09 6.61
N GLY A 72 -7.89 5.30 5.54
CA GLY A 72 -8.12 6.61 4.92
C GLY A 72 -6.99 7.07 3.98
N HIS A 73 -6.06 6.20 3.64
CA HIS A 73 -4.99 6.51 2.69
C HIS A 73 -5.49 6.51 1.24
N GLU A 74 -4.81 7.24 0.36
CA GLU A 74 -5.11 7.24 -1.06
C GLU A 74 -4.33 6.11 -1.75
N VAL A 75 -5.06 5.29 -2.55
CA VAL A 75 -4.46 4.17 -3.29
C VAL A 75 -4.74 4.33 -4.77
N VAL A 76 -3.68 4.18 -5.58
CA VAL A 76 -3.71 4.20 -7.04
C VAL A 76 -3.28 2.85 -7.57
N LEU A 77 -4.06 2.25 -8.45
CA LEU A 77 -3.69 1.06 -9.21
C LEU A 77 -3.20 1.51 -10.58
N LEU A 78 -1.88 1.47 -10.78
CA LEU A 78 -1.23 1.93 -12.01
C LEU A 78 -0.90 0.72 -12.90
N TYR A 79 -1.74 0.48 -13.89
CA TYR A 79 -1.57 -0.61 -14.84
C TYR A 79 -0.67 -0.21 -16.01
N LEU A 80 0.23 -1.11 -16.45
CA LEU A 80 1.12 -0.87 -17.58
C LEU A 80 0.32 -0.70 -18.88
N ASN A 81 -0.67 -1.56 -19.09
CA ASN A 81 -1.59 -1.56 -20.23
C ASN A 81 -3.06 -1.60 -19.76
N ARG A 82 -3.98 -1.76 -20.68
CA ARG A 82 -5.42 -1.84 -20.40
C ARG A 82 -5.97 -3.26 -20.52
N GLY A 83 -5.09 -4.26 -20.66
CA GLY A 83 -5.48 -5.65 -20.89
C GLY A 83 -6.06 -5.88 -22.29
N GLU A 84 -5.78 -4.99 -23.25
CA GLU A 84 -6.13 -5.16 -24.64
C GLU A 84 -5.41 -6.36 -25.25
N TRP A 85 -6.02 -7.03 -26.21
CA TRP A 85 -5.49 -8.20 -26.90
C TRP A 85 -5.12 -7.83 -28.32
N PRO A 86 -3.83 -7.67 -28.69
CA PRO A 86 -3.42 -7.08 -29.98
C PRO A 86 -3.91 -7.83 -31.22
N GLU A 87 -4.13 -9.14 -31.09
CA GLU A 87 -4.43 -10.02 -32.23
C GLU A 87 -5.94 -10.23 -32.46
N ASN A 88 -6.81 -9.66 -31.66
CA ASN A 88 -8.26 -9.83 -31.80
C ASN A 88 -8.93 -8.55 -32.30
N PRO A 89 -9.52 -8.55 -33.54
CA PRO A 89 -10.20 -7.38 -34.08
C PRO A 89 -11.50 -6.98 -33.35
N LEU A 90 -11.98 -7.76 -32.41
CA LEU A 90 -13.06 -7.38 -31.46
C LEU A 90 -12.57 -6.43 -30.37
N LEU A 91 -11.49 -5.79 -30.55
CA LEU A 91 -10.58 -5.16 -29.58
C LEU A 91 -11.13 -3.92 -28.89
N GLU A 92 -11.96 -3.11 -29.52
CA GLU A 92 -12.52 -1.95 -28.81
C GLU A 92 -13.45 -2.40 -27.69
N ASP A 93 -14.25 -3.44 -27.93
CA ASP A 93 -15.15 -4.00 -26.93
C ASP A 93 -14.37 -4.68 -25.80
N ALA A 94 -13.35 -5.49 -26.12
CA ALA A 94 -12.52 -6.14 -25.11
C ALA A 94 -11.76 -5.14 -24.23
N LYS A 95 -11.20 -4.09 -24.82
CA LYS A 95 -10.57 -2.99 -24.09
C LYS A 95 -11.54 -2.25 -23.19
N SER A 96 -12.73 -1.94 -23.68
CA SER A 96 -13.79 -1.26 -22.92
C SER A 96 -14.25 -2.13 -21.76
N VAL A 97 -14.41 -3.44 -21.97
CA VAL A 97 -14.75 -4.40 -20.90
C VAL A 97 -13.67 -4.41 -19.82
N ARG A 98 -12.39 -4.57 -20.19
CA ARG A 98 -11.27 -4.61 -19.23
C ARG A 98 -11.14 -3.31 -18.42
N ILE A 99 -11.35 -2.16 -19.03
CA ILE A 99 -11.34 -0.85 -18.33
C ILE A 99 -12.54 -0.76 -17.36
N ALA A 100 -13.72 -1.21 -17.77
CA ALA A 100 -14.91 -1.21 -16.91
C ALA A 100 -14.72 -2.16 -15.71
N GLU A 101 -14.17 -3.33 -15.92
CA GLU A 101 -13.82 -4.29 -14.86
C GLU A 101 -12.81 -3.72 -13.87
N ALA A 102 -11.72 -3.12 -14.37
CA ALA A 102 -10.72 -2.45 -13.51
C ALA A 102 -11.33 -1.30 -12.70
N LYS A 103 -12.21 -0.50 -13.31
CA LYS A 103 -12.93 0.56 -12.59
C LYS A 103 -13.78 -0.01 -11.46
N LYS A 104 -14.56 -1.07 -11.73
CA LYS A 104 -15.39 -1.74 -10.74
C LYS A 104 -14.54 -2.34 -9.60
N ALA A 105 -13.41 -2.98 -9.91
CA ALA A 105 -12.48 -3.51 -8.92
C ALA A 105 -11.91 -2.39 -8.03
N CYS A 106 -11.52 -1.27 -8.63
CA CYS A 106 -11.06 -0.09 -7.89
C CYS A 106 -12.15 0.50 -7.00
N GLU A 107 -13.40 0.55 -7.43
CA GLU A 107 -14.53 1.01 -6.61
C GLU A 107 -14.72 0.12 -5.37
N ILE A 108 -14.64 -1.21 -5.53
CA ILE A 108 -14.70 -2.18 -4.43
C ILE A 108 -13.57 -1.94 -3.43
N LEU A 109 -12.36 -1.71 -3.92
CA LEU A 109 -11.18 -1.47 -3.10
C LEU A 109 -11.06 -0.04 -2.58
N LYS A 110 -11.94 0.88 -2.99
CA LYS A 110 -11.87 2.34 -2.72
C LYS A 110 -10.56 2.98 -3.22
N ALA A 111 -10.05 2.46 -4.34
CA ALA A 111 -8.86 2.92 -5.03
C ALA A 111 -9.24 3.62 -6.35
N ARG A 112 -8.27 4.16 -7.07
CA ARG A 112 -8.49 4.69 -8.43
C ARG A 112 -7.55 4.04 -9.45
N PRO A 113 -8.03 3.77 -10.68
CA PRO A 113 -7.18 3.25 -11.75
C PRO A 113 -6.37 4.37 -12.40
N ALA A 114 -5.17 4.02 -12.87
CA ALA A 114 -4.34 4.80 -13.77
C ALA A 114 -3.66 3.85 -14.79
N TYR A 115 -3.25 4.39 -15.94
CA TYR A 115 -2.70 3.57 -17.03
C TYR A 115 -1.45 4.20 -17.61
N ALA A 116 -0.37 3.42 -17.77
CA ALA A 116 0.87 3.87 -18.40
C ALA A 116 0.77 3.94 -19.94
N GLY A 117 -0.25 3.29 -20.53
CA GLY A 117 -0.58 3.38 -21.95
C GLY A 117 0.34 2.58 -22.84
N GLN A 118 0.93 1.50 -22.32
CA GLN A 118 1.60 0.49 -23.15
C GLN A 118 0.60 -0.54 -23.69
N ILE A 119 1.04 -1.41 -24.57
CA ILE A 119 0.24 -2.44 -25.22
C ILE A 119 0.49 -3.78 -24.54
N ASN A 120 -0.58 -4.52 -24.24
CA ASN A 120 -0.51 -5.85 -23.66
C ASN A 120 0.32 -6.81 -24.53
N GLY A 121 1.27 -7.52 -23.92
CA GLY A 121 2.18 -8.44 -24.58
C GLY A 121 3.27 -7.80 -25.46
N ALA A 122 3.30 -6.46 -25.54
CA ALA A 122 4.27 -5.69 -26.32
C ALA A 122 4.90 -4.54 -25.51
N ALA A 123 5.11 -4.77 -24.22
CA ALA A 123 5.69 -3.76 -23.34
C ALA A 123 7.13 -3.41 -23.75
N LEU A 124 7.44 -2.12 -23.79
CA LEU A 124 8.76 -1.59 -24.10
C LEU A 124 9.46 -1.06 -22.86
N VAL A 125 10.74 -1.41 -22.74
CA VAL A 125 11.64 -0.95 -21.69
C VAL A 125 12.86 -0.34 -22.37
N ASP A 126 12.82 0.97 -22.56
CA ASP A 126 13.85 1.77 -23.21
C ASP A 126 13.93 3.16 -22.57
N PRO A 127 14.90 4.02 -22.94
CA PRO A 127 15.05 5.34 -22.33
C PRO A 127 13.80 6.23 -22.38
N ALA A 128 13.00 6.16 -23.44
CA ALA A 128 11.79 6.96 -23.60
C ALA A 128 10.69 6.48 -22.65
N HIS A 129 10.53 5.16 -22.49
CA HIS A 129 9.55 4.56 -21.58
C HIS A 129 9.97 4.71 -20.11
N TYR A 130 11.26 4.65 -19.78
CA TYR A 130 11.75 5.03 -18.44
C TYR A 130 11.38 6.47 -18.08
N GLU A 131 11.59 7.41 -18.98
CA GLU A 131 11.26 8.82 -18.74
C GLU A 131 9.74 9.02 -18.59
N LYS A 132 8.95 8.42 -19.48
CA LYS A 132 7.49 8.49 -19.40
C LYS A 132 6.96 7.91 -18.09
N PHE A 133 7.46 6.75 -17.68
CA PHE A 133 7.01 6.08 -16.46
C PHE A 133 7.45 6.83 -15.19
N HIS A 134 8.67 7.37 -15.20
CA HIS A 134 9.17 8.25 -14.13
C HIS A 134 8.21 9.44 -13.91
N ARG A 135 7.82 10.14 -14.97
CA ARG A 135 6.86 11.27 -14.86
C ARG A 135 5.51 10.85 -14.28
N LEU A 136 5.01 9.67 -14.63
CA LEU A 136 3.76 9.15 -14.07
C LEU A 136 3.87 8.94 -12.55
N LEU A 137 4.95 8.32 -12.07
CA LEU A 137 5.16 8.11 -10.64
C LEU A 137 5.48 9.43 -9.91
N GLU A 138 6.24 10.31 -10.54
CA GLU A 138 6.54 11.64 -9.96
C GLU A 138 5.28 12.47 -9.78
N ALA A 139 4.35 12.44 -10.72
CA ALA A 139 3.05 13.12 -10.58
C ALA A 139 2.21 12.58 -9.43
N GLU A 140 2.34 11.31 -9.10
CA GLU A 140 1.65 10.69 -7.95
C GLU A 140 2.28 11.01 -6.60
N GLN A 141 3.58 11.37 -6.54
CA GLN A 141 4.30 11.61 -5.29
C GLN A 141 4.08 10.50 -4.25
N PRO A 142 4.39 9.23 -4.57
CA PRO A 142 4.06 8.11 -3.70
C PRO A 142 4.88 8.11 -2.40
N SER A 143 4.27 7.67 -1.30
CA SER A 143 4.95 7.31 -0.05
C SER A 143 5.51 5.89 -0.12
N VAL A 144 4.79 5.00 -0.82
CA VAL A 144 5.16 3.60 -1.04
C VAL A 144 4.65 3.12 -2.39
N VAL A 145 5.45 2.29 -3.04
CA VAL A 145 5.07 1.62 -4.29
C VAL A 145 5.22 0.12 -4.12
N PHE A 146 4.20 -0.61 -4.54
CA PHE A 146 4.23 -2.06 -4.70
C PHE A 146 4.28 -2.38 -6.20
N THR A 147 5.16 -3.29 -6.59
CA THR A 147 5.34 -3.71 -7.99
C THR A 147 5.57 -5.21 -8.08
N HIS A 148 5.49 -5.77 -9.27
CA HIS A 148 5.81 -7.18 -9.49
C HIS A 148 7.23 -7.52 -9.07
N TRP A 149 7.42 -8.75 -8.58
CA TRP A 149 8.73 -9.35 -8.44
C TRP A 149 9.38 -9.48 -9.83
N PRO A 150 10.69 -9.12 -9.99
CA PRO A 150 11.31 -9.06 -11.31
C PRO A 150 11.60 -10.42 -11.94
N ILE A 151 11.52 -11.52 -11.16
CA ILE A 151 11.68 -12.89 -11.68
C ILE A 151 10.28 -13.47 -11.87
N ASP A 152 9.79 -13.36 -13.09
CA ASP A 152 8.42 -13.68 -13.46
C ASP A 152 8.38 -14.22 -14.89
N ASN A 153 7.48 -15.14 -15.20
CA ASN A 153 7.34 -15.73 -16.54
C ASN A 153 6.67 -14.77 -17.54
N HIS A 154 5.86 -13.82 -17.04
CA HIS A 154 5.18 -12.85 -17.91
C HIS A 154 6.07 -11.64 -18.21
N ALA A 155 6.23 -11.34 -19.52
CA ALA A 155 7.11 -10.25 -19.97
C ALA A 155 6.66 -8.87 -19.44
N ASP A 156 5.36 -8.59 -19.42
CA ASP A 156 4.82 -7.30 -18.97
C ASP A 156 5.01 -7.11 -17.45
N HIS A 157 4.99 -8.19 -16.66
CA HIS A 157 5.31 -8.13 -15.23
C HIS A 157 6.77 -7.74 -14.99
N ARG A 158 7.70 -8.34 -15.76
CA ARG A 158 9.11 -7.94 -15.70
C ARG A 158 9.32 -6.51 -16.19
N ALA A 159 8.62 -6.12 -17.25
CA ALA A 159 8.73 -4.77 -17.81
C ALA A 159 8.32 -3.70 -16.79
N ILE A 160 7.14 -3.83 -16.15
CA ILE A 160 6.69 -2.83 -15.18
C ILE A 160 7.58 -2.82 -13.93
N SER A 161 8.09 -3.97 -13.50
CA SER A 161 9.05 -4.04 -12.39
C SER A 161 10.31 -3.21 -12.69
N LEU A 162 10.88 -3.33 -13.89
CA LEU A 162 12.04 -2.56 -14.33
C LEU A 162 11.73 -1.06 -14.46
N LEU A 163 10.58 -0.70 -15.01
CA LEU A 163 10.14 0.69 -15.14
C LEU A 163 9.98 1.37 -13.77
N VAL A 164 9.39 0.67 -12.80
CA VAL A 164 9.25 1.17 -11.41
C VAL A 164 10.63 1.31 -10.76
N TYR A 165 11.50 0.32 -10.91
CA TYR A 165 12.83 0.36 -10.31
C TYR A 165 13.66 1.55 -10.83
N GLU A 166 13.65 1.77 -12.14
CA GLU A 166 14.35 2.91 -12.75
C GLU A 166 13.73 4.26 -12.28
N ALA A 167 12.41 4.36 -12.23
CA ALA A 167 11.74 5.57 -11.72
C ALA A 167 12.12 5.83 -10.25
N TRP A 168 12.18 4.78 -9.43
CA TRP A 168 12.60 4.87 -8.02
C TRP A 168 14.04 5.41 -7.87
N LEU A 169 14.97 4.95 -8.72
CA LEU A 169 16.35 5.48 -8.76
C LEU A 169 16.37 6.95 -9.15
N ARG A 170 15.65 7.35 -10.21
CA ARG A 170 15.56 8.74 -10.69
C ARG A 170 14.92 9.68 -9.68
N MET A 171 13.96 9.19 -8.90
CA MET A 171 13.33 9.93 -7.80
C MET A 171 14.20 9.97 -6.53
N GLY A 172 15.46 9.52 -6.60
CA GLY A 172 16.38 9.54 -5.46
C GLY A 172 15.97 8.61 -4.32
N ARG A 173 15.28 7.52 -4.62
CA ARG A 173 14.82 6.49 -3.66
C ARG A 173 13.92 7.08 -2.55
N LYS A 174 13.09 8.04 -2.88
CA LYS A 174 12.30 8.81 -1.89
C LYS A 174 11.09 8.07 -1.33
N PHE A 175 10.62 7.02 -1.98
CA PHE A 175 9.50 6.20 -1.52
C PHE A 175 9.94 4.78 -1.17
N ALA A 176 9.18 4.10 -0.31
CA ALA A 176 9.42 2.70 -0.02
C ALA A 176 9.01 1.82 -1.21
N LEU A 177 9.88 0.88 -1.59
CA LEU A 177 9.64 -0.03 -2.72
C LEU A 177 9.48 -1.45 -2.20
N TYR A 178 8.35 -2.08 -2.52
CA TYR A 178 8.02 -3.46 -2.22
C TYR A 178 7.69 -4.23 -3.49
N TYR A 179 8.09 -5.49 -3.52
CA TYR A 179 7.75 -6.43 -4.57
C TYR A 179 6.70 -7.41 -4.08
N TYR A 180 5.76 -7.77 -4.93
CA TYR A 180 4.69 -8.71 -4.66
C TYR A 180 4.67 -9.86 -5.68
N GLU A 181 3.97 -10.94 -5.36
CA GLU A 181 3.77 -12.11 -6.20
C GLU A 181 2.35 -12.14 -6.79
N VAL A 182 2.23 -12.65 -8.01
CA VAL A 182 0.96 -12.96 -8.68
C VAL A 182 1.05 -14.35 -9.25
N SER A 183 -0.01 -15.15 -9.12
CA SER A 183 -0.09 -16.52 -9.69
C SER A 183 1.18 -17.31 -9.41
N ASN A 184 1.60 -17.38 -8.14
CA ASN A 184 2.88 -17.95 -7.73
C ASN A 184 3.04 -19.39 -8.26
N GLY A 185 4.14 -19.60 -8.99
CA GLY A 185 4.47 -20.85 -9.68
C GLY A 185 4.01 -20.90 -11.13
N GLU A 186 2.98 -20.14 -11.54
CA GLU A 186 2.62 -19.96 -12.96
C GLU A 186 3.34 -18.74 -13.55
N ASP A 187 3.19 -17.57 -12.91
CA ASP A 187 3.82 -16.31 -13.34
C ASP A 187 5.04 -15.97 -12.48
N THR A 188 4.82 -15.57 -11.23
CA THR A 188 5.92 -15.25 -10.32
C THR A 188 6.64 -16.51 -9.87
N VAL A 189 7.96 -16.52 -9.96
CA VAL A 189 8.81 -17.64 -9.56
C VAL A 189 9.91 -17.18 -8.59
N GLN A 190 10.43 -18.10 -7.77
CA GLN A 190 11.50 -17.82 -6.81
C GLN A 190 11.19 -16.68 -5.83
N PHE A 191 9.94 -16.55 -5.42
CA PHE A 191 9.51 -15.51 -4.49
C PHE A 191 9.54 -16.03 -3.04
N ALA A 192 10.35 -15.39 -2.21
CA ALA A 192 10.48 -15.70 -0.78
C ALA A 192 10.22 -14.41 0.03
N PRO A 193 8.98 -14.14 0.46
CA PRO A 193 8.62 -12.91 1.14
C PRO A 193 9.29 -12.82 2.52
N THR A 194 9.60 -11.59 2.90
CA THR A 194 10.20 -11.24 4.20
C THR A 194 9.30 -10.32 5.04
N HIS A 195 8.27 -9.78 4.42
CA HIS A 195 7.29 -8.89 5.03
C HIS A 195 5.89 -9.39 4.73
N TYR A 196 4.99 -9.27 5.69
CA TYR A 196 3.62 -9.78 5.56
C TYR A 196 2.63 -8.73 6.04
N VAL A 197 1.46 -8.73 5.41
CA VAL A 197 0.29 -7.96 5.84
C VAL A 197 -0.84 -8.92 6.13
N ASP A 198 -1.37 -8.90 7.35
CA ASP A 198 -2.60 -9.61 7.68
C ASP A 198 -3.78 -9.02 6.91
N ILE A 199 -4.36 -9.82 6.04
CA ILE A 199 -5.51 -9.46 5.22
C ILE A 199 -6.79 -10.18 5.64
N THR A 200 -6.81 -10.84 6.80
CA THR A 200 -7.96 -11.62 7.28
C THR A 200 -9.26 -10.81 7.24
N ALA A 201 -9.19 -9.53 7.62
CA ALA A 201 -10.35 -8.63 7.62
C ALA A 201 -10.75 -8.08 6.23
N THR A 202 -9.84 -8.12 5.25
CA THR A 202 -10.03 -7.52 3.92
C THR A 202 -10.03 -8.54 2.78
N GLU A 203 -9.86 -9.82 3.08
CA GLU A 203 -9.81 -10.90 2.07
C GLU A 203 -11.08 -10.96 1.23
N SER A 204 -12.24 -10.89 1.85
CA SER A 204 -13.52 -10.92 1.11
C SER A 204 -13.65 -9.78 0.12
N ARG A 205 -13.12 -8.60 0.43
CA ARG A 205 -13.06 -7.45 -0.46
C ARG A 205 -12.06 -7.68 -1.60
N LYS A 206 -10.87 -8.22 -1.29
CA LYS A 206 -9.90 -8.67 -2.30
C LYS A 206 -10.54 -9.63 -3.29
N ARG A 207 -11.19 -10.68 -2.78
CA ARG A 207 -11.90 -11.65 -3.61
C ARG A 207 -12.92 -10.98 -4.53
N SER A 208 -13.77 -10.11 -3.97
CA SER A 208 -14.78 -9.39 -4.75
C SER A 208 -14.16 -8.51 -5.85
N ALA A 209 -13.01 -7.88 -5.59
CA ALA A 209 -12.29 -7.11 -6.59
C ALA A 209 -11.70 -7.99 -7.69
N CYS A 210 -11.11 -9.14 -7.35
CA CYS A 210 -10.62 -10.11 -8.35
C CYS A 210 -11.77 -10.65 -9.22
N TYR A 211 -12.93 -10.92 -8.63
CA TYR A 211 -14.12 -11.39 -9.36
C TYR A 211 -14.78 -10.28 -10.21
N ALA A 212 -14.44 -9.01 -10.00
CA ALA A 212 -14.87 -7.94 -10.90
C ALA A 212 -14.26 -8.05 -12.30
N HIS A 213 -13.13 -8.77 -12.44
CA HIS A 213 -12.49 -9.10 -13.72
C HIS A 213 -13.14 -10.35 -14.35
N ALA A 214 -14.45 -10.33 -14.54
CA ALA A 214 -15.25 -11.47 -14.97
C ALA A 214 -14.82 -12.08 -16.31
N SER A 215 -14.29 -11.26 -17.24
CA SER A 215 -13.77 -11.73 -18.52
C SER A 215 -12.50 -12.57 -18.42
N GLN A 216 -11.86 -12.62 -17.25
CA GLN A 216 -10.57 -13.27 -16.99
C GLN A 216 -10.69 -14.59 -16.23
N ALA A 217 -11.84 -15.25 -16.25
CA ALA A 217 -12.10 -16.52 -15.59
C ALA A 217 -11.65 -16.55 -14.11
N PRO A 218 -12.16 -15.65 -13.25
CA PRO A 218 -11.68 -15.48 -11.86
C PRO A 218 -11.83 -16.74 -11.03
N ASP A 219 -12.83 -17.62 -11.29
CA ASP A 219 -12.99 -18.89 -10.59
C ASP A 219 -11.75 -19.80 -10.72
N LYS A 220 -11.10 -19.78 -11.91
CA LYS A 220 -9.89 -20.55 -12.14
C LYS A 220 -8.69 -19.96 -11.37
N PHE A 221 -8.46 -18.68 -11.49
CA PHE A 221 -7.23 -18.05 -10.98
C PHE A 221 -7.30 -17.72 -9.49
N TYR A 222 -8.49 -17.37 -8.95
CA TYR A 222 -8.61 -17.03 -7.54
C TYR A 222 -8.40 -18.23 -6.62
N THR A 223 -8.70 -19.46 -7.06
CA THR A 223 -8.44 -20.67 -6.28
C THR A 223 -6.96 -20.79 -5.91
N LEU A 224 -6.05 -20.55 -6.86
CA LEU A 224 -4.60 -20.55 -6.59
C LEU A 224 -4.23 -19.39 -5.64
N GLN A 225 -4.75 -18.20 -5.89
CA GLN A 225 -4.46 -17.03 -5.06
C GLN A 225 -4.93 -17.19 -3.62
N GLU A 226 -6.06 -17.84 -3.40
CA GLU A 226 -6.56 -18.15 -2.05
C GLU A 226 -5.60 -19.09 -1.31
N LEU A 227 -5.05 -20.10 -1.98
CA LEU A 227 -4.04 -21.00 -1.40
C LEU A 227 -2.77 -20.22 -1.04
N VAL A 228 -2.32 -19.32 -1.90
CA VAL A 228 -1.15 -18.47 -1.65
C VAL A 228 -1.39 -17.62 -0.40
N THR A 229 -2.51 -16.92 -0.28
CA THR A 229 -2.78 -16.07 0.89
C THR A 229 -2.89 -16.87 2.19
N ARG A 230 -3.41 -18.08 2.14
CA ARG A 230 -3.42 -19.00 3.29
C ARG A 230 -2.02 -19.45 3.69
N MET A 231 -1.17 -19.78 2.70
CA MET A 231 0.23 -20.15 2.95
C MET A 231 0.98 -18.98 3.62
N ARG A 232 0.84 -17.77 3.08
CA ARG A 232 1.43 -16.57 3.68
C ARG A 232 0.88 -16.28 5.08
N GLY A 233 -0.38 -16.61 5.32
CA GLY A 233 -0.98 -16.58 6.65
C GLY A 233 -0.29 -17.54 7.63
N ILE A 234 -0.04 -18.79 7.22
CA ILE A 234 0.70 -19.77 8.04
C ILE A 234 2.10 -19.29 8.36
N GLU A 235 2.83 -18.77 7.36
CA GLU A 235 4.20 -18.26 7.53
C GLU A 235 4.28 -17.08 8.51
N SER A 236 3.22 -16.27 8.61
CA SER A 236 3.19 -15.04 9.42
C SER A 236 2.33 -15.13 10.68
N GLY A 237 1.70 -16.27 10.95
CA GLY A 237 0.84 -16.47 12.13
C GLY A 237 -0.55 -15.84 12.01
N HIS A 238 -1.05 -15.62 10.80
CA HIS A 238 -2.37 -15.06 10.50
C HIS A 238 -3.27 -16.10 9.79
N LYS A 239 -4.57 -15.82 9.71
CA LYS A 239 -5.49 -16.67 8.96
C LYS A 239 -5.24 -16.55 7.45
N GLN A 240 -5.02 -15.33 6.98
CA GLN A 240 -4.67 -15.01 5.60
C GLN A 240 -3.73 -13.80 5.59
N ALA A 241 -2.71 -13.83 4.73
CA ALA A 241 -1.77 -12.72 4.56
C ALA A 241 -1.36 -12.56 3.11
N GLU A 242 -0.87 -11.37 2.78
CA GLU A 242 -0.12 -11.10 1.57
C GLU A 242 1.35 -10.91 1.91
N GLY A 243 2.24 -11.46 1.07
CA GLY A 243 3.67 -11.47 1.28
C GLY A 243 4.40 -10.50 0.37
N TYR A 244 5.48 -9.90 0.89
CA TYR A 244 6.25 -8.86 0.20
C TYR A 244 7.75 -9.02 0.40
N ILE A 245 8.52 -8.59 -0.59
CA ILE A 245 9.97 -8.38 -0.45
C ILE A 245 10.21 -6.87 -0.50
N ARG A 246 10.73 -6.28 0.58
CA ARG A 246 11.16 -4.87 0.58
C ARG A 246 12.51 -4.75 -0.11
N HIS A 247 12.67 -3.75 -1.00
CA HIS A 247 13.97 -3.43 -1.54
C HIS A 247 14.91 -2.94 -0.42
N VAL A 248 16.11 -3.53 -0.32
CA VAL A 248 17.03 -3.30 0.81
C VAL A 248 17.49 -1.85 1.00
N GLN A 249 17.46 -1.05 -0.06
CA GLN A 249 17.83 0.38 -0.02
C GLN A 249 16.62 1.31 0.10
N SER A 250 15.42 0.77 0.29
CA SER A 250 14.22 1.58 0.55
C SER A 250 14.32 2.31 1.88
N PRO A 251 13.76 3.53 1.98
CA PRO A 251 13.56 4.16 3.28
C PRO A 251 12.72 3.28 4.19
N ASP A 252 12.88 3.45 5.51
CA ASP A 252 12.06 2.73 6.47
C ASP A 252 10.60 3.09 6.31
N PHE A 253 9.76 2.08 6.25
CA PHE A 253 8.32 2.22 6.04
C PHE A 253 7.57 1.07 6.72
N ALA A 254 6.61 1.41 7.56
CA ALA A 254 5.77 0.43 8.21
C ALA A 254 4.59 0.05 7.30
N LEU A 255 4.44 -1.23 6.99
CA LEU A 255 3.25 -1.76 6.35
C LEU A 255 2.03 -1.64 7.29
N PRO A 256 0.79 -1.65 6.76
CA PRO A 256 -0.39 -1.52 7.59
C PRO A 256 -0.52 -2.73 8.51
N MET A 257 -0.36 -2.49 9.82
CA MET A 257 -0.51 -3.52 10.85
C MET A 257 -1.99 -3.90 11.03
N ALA A 258 -2.25 -5.12 11.51
CA ALA A 258 -3.57 -5.48 12.00
C ALA A 258 -3.95 -4.53 13.15
N SER A 259 -5.13 -3.95 13.09
CA SER A 259 -5.71 -3.13 14.16
C SER A 259 -6.30 -4.01 15.24
#